data_4141d8fa62264d7384d4c425b5a79965
#
_entry.id   4141d8fa62264d7384d4c425b5a79965
#
_cell.length_a   1.000
_cell.length_b   1.000
_cell.length_c   1.000
_cell.angle_alpha   90.00
_cell.angle_beta   90.00
_cell.angle_gamma   90.00
#
_symmetry.space_group_name_H-M   'P 1'
#
loop_
_entity.id
_entity.type
_entity.pdbx_description
1 polymer ?
#
loop_
_entity_poly.entity_id
_entity_poly.type
_entity_poly.pdbx_seq_one_letter_code
_entity_poly.pdbx_strand_id
1 'polypeptide(L)'
;LSEQDAPEVPPQAVIIAGPNGSGKSTCSVALLTQFVEFVNADLIAQEITGHTRAGADIGAGRLFLEQIERLARQRRDFAIETTLATRSLADRIVQWRRDGYRVHLVFLWLPSADLAVQRVAFRVRSGGHSVPESTIRRRFTAGLRNLFRIYIPIVDTWRVYDNSRGADPVLIASGVKDGPVKIAEPDAWRGLLQEYCS
;
A
#
# COMPACT_ATOMS: atom_id res chain seq x y z
N LEU A 1 0.30 -32.50 -30.20
CA LEU A 1 -0.39 -31.56 -29.35
C LEU A 1 0.68 -30.61 -28.85
N SER A 2 0.65 -29.36 -29.32
CA SER A 2 1.66 -28.34 -29.06
C SER A 2 1.48 -27.77 -27.65
N GLU A 3 2.59 -27.57 -26.94
CA GLU A 3 2.73 -26.97 -25.59
C GLU A 3 2.28 -25.47 -25.50
N GLN A 4 1.45 -24.98 -26.43
CA GLN A 4 1.18 -23.55 -26.62
C GLN A 4 -0.15 -23.05 -26.03
N ASP A 5 -0.89 -23.86 -25.25
CA ASP A 5 -2.23 -23.50 -24.75
C ASP A 5 -2.39 -23.55 -23.21
N ALA A 6 -1.31 -23.37 -22.44
CA ALA A 6 -1.47 -23.06 -21.03
C ALA A 6 -1.93 -21.59 -20.91
N PRO A 7 -3.05 -21.28 -20.21
CA PRO A 7 -3.50 -19.89 -20.05
C PRO A 7 -2.37 -19.09 -19.40
N GLU A 8 -1.92 -18.04 -20.07
CA GLU A 8 -0.88 -17.14 -19.57
C GLU A 8 -1.36 -16.55 -18.25
N VAL A 9 -0.65 -16.85 -17.15
CA VAL A 9 -1.02 -16.32 -15.83
C VAL A 9 -0.84 -14.79 -15.89
N PRO A 10 -1.90 -14.02 -15.60
CA PRO A 10 -1.80 -12.57 -15.66
C PRO A 10 -0.77 -12.05 -14.67
N PRO A 11 0.05 -11.04 -15.06
CA PRO A 11 1.02 -10.44 -14.13
C PRO A 11 0.31 -9.79 -12.95
N GLN A 12 1.00 -9.81 -11.80
CA GLN A 12 0.45 -9.38 -10.52
C GLN A 12 1.06 -8.04 -10.08
N ALA A 13 0.22 -7.11 -9.63
CA ALA A 13 0.65 -5.90 -8.93
C ALA A 13 0.09 -5.92 -7.51
N VAL A 14 0.95 -5.95 -6.50
CA VAL A 14 0.56 -5.95 -5.08
C VAL A 14 0.84 -4.58 -4.48
N ILE A 15 -0.18 -3.97 -3.89
CA ILE A 15 -0.10 -2.68 -3.21
C ILE A 15 -0.19 -2.92 -1.71
N ILE A 16 0.92 -2.73 -0.99
CA ILE A 16 0.98 -2.80 0.46
C ILE A 16 0.81 -1.39 1.00
N ALA A 17 -0.33 -1.13 1.61
CA ALA A 17 -0.75 0.21 1.97
C ALA A 17 -1.03 0.36 3.48
N GLY A 18 -1.09 1.61 3.92
CA GLY A 18 -1.39 1.96 5.32
C GLY A 18 -0.65 3.20 5.80
N PRO A 19 -1.02 3.79 6.94
CA PRO A 19 -0.38 4.98 7.47
C PRO A 19 1.10 4.75 7.82
N ASN A 20 1.83 5.83 8.03
CA ASN A 20 3.18 5.75 8.59
C ASN A 20 3.10 4.99 9.94
N GLY A 21 4.06 4.11 10.22
CA GLY A 21 4.05 3.30 11.46
C GLY A 21 3.09 2.11 11.46
N SER A 22 2.36 1.83 10.40
CA SER A 22 1.44 0.67 10.35
C SER A 22 2.11 -0.69 10.14
N GLY A 23 3.44 -0.75 10.00
CA GLY A 23 4.17 -2.02 9.84
C GLY A 23 4.27 -2.52 8.40
N LYS A 24 4.01 -1.68 7.40
CA LYS A 24 4.11 -2.06 5.98
C LYS A 24 5.43 -2.73 5.62
N SER A 25 6.55 -2.09 5.94
CA SER A 25 7.90 -2.61 5.60
C SER A 25 8.19 -3.96 6.25
N THR A 26 7.66 -4.21 7.46
CA THR A 26 7.77 -5.52 8.12
C THR A 26 6.93 -6.57 7.38
N CYS A 27 5.70 -6.22 7.02
CA CYS A 27 4.80 -7.08 6.25
C CYS A 27 5.35 -7.35 4.84
N SER A 28 5.93 -6.32 4.20
CA SER A 28 6.55 -6.44 2.88
C SER A 28 7.67 -7.48 2.86
N VAL A 29 8.55 -7.49 3.86
CA VAL A 29 9.63 -8.49 3.97
C VAL A 29 9.07 -9.90 4.02
N ALA A 30 7.99 -10.14 4.76
CA ALA A 30 7.35 -11.47 4.84
C ALA A 30 6.68 -11.89 3.52
N LEU A 31 6.15 -10.93 2.74
CA LEU A 31 5.50 -11.19 1.45
C LEU A 31 6.50 -11.25 0.28
N LEU A 32 7.64 -10.57 0.39
CA LEU A 32 8.64 -10.43 -0.68
C LEU A 32 9.36 -11.73 -1.03
N THR A 33 9.31 -12.75 -0.19
CA THR A 33 9.81 -14.09 -0.55
C THR A 33 9.09 -14.69 -1.76
N GLN A 34 7.97 -14.08 -2.18
CA GLN A 34 7.13 -14.53 -3.31
C GLN A 34 7.17 -13.60 -4.52
N PHE A 35 7.65 -12.35 -4.38
CA PHE A 35 7.65 -11.34 -5.46
C PHE A 35 9.07 -10.90 -5.82
N VAL A 36 9.36 -10.84 -7.10
CA VAL A 36 10.71 -10.62 -7.63
C VAL A 36 11.16 -9.15 -7.53
N GLU A 37 10.23 -8.18 -7.56
CA GLU A 37 10.56 -6.75 -7.59
C GLU A 37 9.72 -5.96 -6.59
N PHE A 38 10.39 -5.31 -5.62
CA PHE A 38 9.75 -4.44 -4.65
C PHE A 38 10.16 -2.98 -4.84
N VAL A 39 9.18 -2.10 -4.93
CA VAL A 39 9.42 -0.66 -5.13
C VAL A 39 8.86 0.13 -3.95
N ASN A 40 9.74 0.84 -3.24
CA ASN A 40 9.40 1.66 -2.09
C ASN A 40 9.98 3.07 -2.27
N ALA A 41 9.11 4.09 -2.26
CA ALA A 41 9.52 5.48 -2.43
C ALA A 41 10.46 5.97 -1.32
N ASP A 42 10.32 5.48 -0.09
CA ASP A 42 11.20 5.85 1.02
C ASP A 42 12.62 5.29 0.83
N LEU A 43 12.76 4.07 0.28
CA LEU A 43 14.07 3.48 -0.05
C LEU A 43 14.73 4.25 -1.21
N ILE A 44 13.97 4.60 -2.25
CA ILE A 44 14.48 5.40 -3.37
C ILE A 44 14.96 6.78 -2.88
N ALA A 45 14.23 7.42 -1.95
CA ALA A 45 14.63 8.68 -1.36
C ALA A 45 15.96 8.57 -0.59
N GLN A 46 16.18 7.47 0.12
CA GLN A 46 17.44 7.21 0.84
C GLN A 46 18.62 7.01 -0.11
N GLU A 47 18.43 6.27 -1.21
CA GLU A 47 19.47 6.05 -2.22
C GLU A 47 19.93 7.34 -2.89
N ILE A 48 18.99 8.28 -3.19
CA ILE A 48 19.31 9.54 -3.88
C ILE A 48 20.07 10.51 -2.98
N THR A 49 19.76 10.57 -1.68
CA THR A 49 20.22 11.68 -0.84
C THR A 49 21.19 11.27 0.24
N GLY A 50 21.37 9.99 0.49
CA GLY A 50 22.13 9.50 1.66
C GLY A 50 21.58 10.01 3.00
N HIS A 51 20.72 11.04 2.98
CA HIS A 51 20.03 11.65 4.13
C HIS A 51 18.79 12.38 3.61
N THR A 52 17.68 12.22 4.25
CA THR A 52 16.40 12.83 3.89
C THR A 52 16.40 14.34 4.11
N ARG A 53 16.45 15.13 3.04
CA ARG A 53 16.14 16.56 3.06
C ARG A 53 14.79 16.83 2.40
N ALA A 54 14.07 17.82 2.90
CA ALA A 54 12.86 18.35 2.25
C ALA A 54 13.24 18.77 0.80
N GLY A 55 12.61 18.16 -0.21
CA GLY A 55 12.97 18.31 -1.63
C GLY A 55 13.35 16.98 -2.30
N ALA A 56 13.91 16.02 -1.56
CA ALA A 56 14.15 14.66 -2.03
C ALA A 56 12.85 13.88 -2.27
N ASP A 57 11.79 14.23 -1.56
CA ASP A 57 10.48 13.57 -1.65
C ASP A 57 9.85 13.69 -3.07
N ILE A 58 10.06 14.81 -3.78
CA ILE A 58 9.51 15.00 -5.14
C ILE A 58 10.29 14.18 -6.15
N GLY A 59 11.62 14.17 -6.06
CA GLY A 59 12.50 13.38 -6.92
C GLY A 59 12.29 11.88 -6.72
N ALA A 60 12.22 11.43 -5.47
CA ALA A 60 11.97 10.04 -5.11
C ALA A 60 10.57 9.57 -5.58
N GLY A 61 9.54 10.41 -5.44
CA GLY A 61 8.22 10.11 -5.94
C GLY A 61 8.17 9.94 -7.46
N ARG A 62 8.93 10.74 -8.21
CA ARG A 62 9.04 10.61 -9.67
C ARG A 62 9.75 9.32 -10.07
N LEU A 63 10.89 9.02 -9.48
CA LEU A 63 11.65 7.79 -9.75
C LEU A 63 10.87 6.54 -9.35
N PHE A 64 10.15 6.59 -8.23
CA PHE A 64 9.23 5.54 -7.83
C PHE A 64 8.19 5.24 -8.93
N LEU A 65 7.57 6.27 -9.49
CA LEU A 65 6.59 6.10 -10.56
C LEU A 65 7.23 5.61 -11.86
N GLU A 66 8.41 6.11 -12.23
CA GLU A 66 9.17 5.67 -13.41
C GLU A 66 9.58 4.20 -13.31
N GLN A 67 10.01 3.75 -12.12
CA GLN A 67 10.38 2.35 -11.89
C GLN A 67 9.17 1.41 -12.02
N ILE A 68 8.03 1.77 -11.43
CA ILE A 68 6.79 1.00 -11.54
C ILE A 68 6.34 0.92 -13.01
N GLU A 69 6.38 2.03 -13.75
CA GLU A 69 5.99 2.04 -15.17
C GLU A 69 6.90 1.17 -16.03
N ARG A 70 8.20 1.11 -15.71
CA ARG A 70 9.15 0.20 -16.36
C ARG A 70 8.75 -1.26 -16.13
N LEU A 71 8.48 -1.65 -14.88
CA LEU A 71 8.09 -3.01 -14.52
C LEU A 71 6.76 -3.40 -15.19
N ALA A 72 5.80 -2.48 -15.19
CA ALA A 72 4.51 -2.70 -15.84
C ALA A 72 4.65 -2.90 -17.36
N ARG A 73 5.49 -2.11 -18.05
CA ARG A 73 5.76 -2.32 -19.48
C ARG A 73 6.45 -3.65 -19.77
N GLN A 74 7.26 -4.15 -18.85
CA GLN A 74 7.93 -5.46 -18.95
C GLN A 74 7.02 -6.62 -18.54
N ARG A 75 5.76 -6.39 -18.18
CA ARG A 75 4.78 -7.37 -17.69
C ARG A 75 5.32 -8.22 -16.51
N ARG A 76 6.13 -7.60 -15.64
CA ARG A 76 6.69 -8.28 -14.48
C ARG A 76 5.77 -8.15 -13.27
N ASP A 77 5.79 -9.17 -12.42
CA ASP A 77 5.17 -9.08 -11.10
C ASP A 77 5.94 -8.08 -10.24
N PHE A 78 5.22 -7.21 -9.53
CA PHE A 78 5.84 -6.27 -8.61
C PHE A 78 4.96 -5.99 -7.39
N ALA A 79 5.62 -5.55 -6.32
CA ALA A 79 4.95 -5.04 -5.13
C ALA A 79 5.40 -3.59 -4.86
N ILE A 80 4.47 -2.78 -4.39
CA ILE A 80 4.73 -1.39 -4.02
C ILE A 80 4.27 -1.09 -2.60
N GLU A 81 4.98 -0.20 -1.93
CA GLU A 81 4.60 0.31 -0.61
C GLU A 81 4.14 1.76 -0.71
N THR A 82 2.99 2.09 -0.09
CA THR A 82 2.41 3.42 -0.14
C THR A 82 1.54 3.74 1.08
N THR A 83 1.34 5.02 1.37
CA THR A 83 0.35 5.47 2.36
C THR A 83 -1.04 5.69 1.77
N LEU A 84 -1.23 5.60 0.46
CA LEU A 84 -2.43 6.01 -0.29
C LEU A 84 -2.88 7.46 -0.04
N ALA A 85 -2.03 8.28 0.53
CA ALA A 85 -2.38 9.67 0.86
C ALA A 85 -2.54 10.58 -0.37
N THR A 86 -2.09 10.13 -1.54
CA THR A 86 -2.24 10.81 -2.83
C THR A 86 -3.12 9.99 -3.78
N ARG A 87 -3.58 10.61 -4.85
CA ARG A 87 -4.36 9.95 -5.92
C ARG A 87 -3.51 9.47 -7.09
N SER A 88 -2.19 9.69 -7.02
CA SER A 88 -1.26 9.49 -8.15
C SER A 88 -1.19 8.06 -8.71
N LEU A 89 -1.60 7.06 -7.93
CA LEU A 89 -1.63 5.67 -8.38
C LEU A 89 -2.96 5.25 -9.01
N ALA A 90 -4.04 6.03 -8.85
CA ALA A 90 -5.36 5.61 -9.28
C ALA A 90 -5.44 5.35 -10.79
N ASP A 91 -4.99 6.31 -11.60
CA ASP A 91 -4.99 6.19 -13.07
C ASP A 91 -4.08 5.05 -13.54
N ARG A 92 -2.94 4.83 -12.86
CA ARG A 92 -2.02 3.73 -13.14
C ARG A 92 -2.64 2.37 -12.85
N ILE A 93 -3.34 2.22 -11.74
CA ILE A 93 -4.05 0.99 -11.40
C ILE A 93 -5.09 0.65 -12.49
N VAL A 94 -5.85 1.65 -12.92
CA VAL A 94 -6.82 1.47 -14.00
C VAL A 94 -6.12 1.05 -15.29
N GLN A 95 -4.96 1.66 -15.61
CA GLN A 95 -4.18 1.30 -16.79
C GLN A 95 -3.60 -0.11 -16.68
N TRP A 96 -2.98 -0.48 -15.56
CA TRP A 96 -2.44 -1.83 -15.35
C TRP A 96 -3.51 -2.91 -15.54
N ARG A 97 -4.72 -2.67 -15.04
CA ARG A 97 -5.83 -3.61 -15.24
C ARG A 97 -6.25 -3.71 -16.72
N ARG A 98 -6.24 -2.60 -17.46
CA ARG A 98 -6.48 -2.61 -18.93
C ARG A 98 -5.38 -3.37 -19.67
N ASP A 99 -4.15 -3.32 -19.17
CA ASP A 99 -2.98 -4.03 -19.69
C ASP A 99 -2.92 -5.51 -19.23
N GLY A 100 -3.97 -5.99 -18.54
CA GLY A 100 -4.12 -7.39 -18.15
C GLY A 100 -3.49 -7.77 -16.82
N TYR A 101 -3.07 -6.79 -15.99
CA TYR A 101 -2.63 -7.05 -14.61
C TYR A 101 -3.79 -7.42 -13.70
N ARG A 102 -3.50 -8.29 -12.73
CA ARG A 102 -4.30 -8.43 -11.51
C ARG A 102 -3.73 -7.55 -10.41
N VAL A 103 -4.55 -6.64 -9.87
CA VAL A 103 -4.12 -5.68 -8.85
C VAL A 103 -4.71 -6.06 -7.49
N HIS A 104 -3.82 -6.26 -6.52
CA HIS A 104 -4.15 -6.67 -5.15
C HIS A 104 -3.78 -5.57 -4.17
N LEU A 105 -4.71 -5.19 -3.30
CA LEU A 105 -4.50 -4.19 -2.26
C LEU A 105 -4.54 -4.83 -0.87
N VAL A 106 -3.46 -4.68 -0.11
CA VAL A 106 -3.37 -5.03 1.31
C VAL A 106 -3.22 -3.74 2.10
N PHE A 107 -4.17 -3.42 2.96
CA PHE A 107 -4.14 -2.21 3.79
C PHE A 107 -3.96 -2.58 5.27
N LEU A 108 -2.87 -2.08 5.86
CA LEU A 108 -2.58 -2.23 7.29
C LEU A 108 -3.12 -1.01 8.05
N TRP A 109 -4.24 -1.18 8.71
CA TRP A 109 -4.90 -0.14 9.48
C TRP A 109 -4.32 -0.01 10.90
N LEU A 110 -4.44 1.18 11.46
CA LEU A 110 -4.24 1.51 12.87
C LEU A 110 -5.47 2.27 13.38
N PRO A 111 -5.84 2.13 14.67
CA PRO A 111 -7.03 2.75 15.23
C PRO A 111 -6.95 4.26 15.37
N SER A 112 -5.75 4.85 15.37
CA SER A 112 -5.60 6.29 15.50
C SER A 112 -4.32 6.84 14.87
N ALA A 113 -4.34 8.11 14.51
CA ALA A 113 -3.16 8.85 14.09
C ALA A 113 -2.13 8.98 15.23
N ASP A 114 -2.58 9.00 16.49
CA ASP A 114 -1.70 9.07 17.66
C ASP A 114 -0.84 7.80 17.77
N LEU A 115 -1.42 6.63 17.58
CA LEU A 115 -0.65 5.38 17.54
C LEU A 115 0.36 5.37 16.38
N ALA A 116 -0.02 5.90 15.22
CA ALA A 116 0.88 6.05 14.08
C ALA A 116 2.08 6.95 14.44
N VAL A 117 1.84 8.10 15.08
CA VAL A 117 2.88 9.02 15.56
C VAL A 117 3.81 8.33 16.58
N GLN A 118 3.24 7.66 17.58
CA GLN A 118 4.01 6.95 18.60
C GLN A 118 4.93 5.89 17.99
N ARG A 119 4.44 5.11 17.04
CA ARG A 119 5.24 4.07 16.36
C ARG A 119 6.34 4.64 15.49
N VAL A 120 6.09 5.76 14.79
CA VAL A 120 7.13 6.47 14.04
C VAL A 120 8.18 7.02 15.00
N ALA A 121 7.78 7.63 16.10
CA ALA A 121 8.74 8.13 17.13
C ALA A 121 9.59 7.00 17.73
N PHE A 122 9.00 5.83 18.01
CA PHE A 122 9.74 4.66 18.45
C PHE A 122 10.77 4.20 17.40
N ARG A 123 10.35 4.07 16.13
CA ARG A 123 11.25 3.72 15.02
C ARG A 123 12.43 4.68 14.87
N VAL A 124 12.17 6.00 15.02
CA VAL A 124 13.23 7.02 14.94
C VAL A 124 14.26 6.83 16.07
N ARG A 125 13.83 6.52 17.30
CA ARG A 125 14.74 6.21 18.41
C ARG A 125 15.61 4.98 18.14
N SER A 126 15.14 4.06 17.31
CA SER A 126 15.88 2.88 16.87
C SER A 126 16.69 3.10 15.58
N GLY A 127 16.96 4.36 15.19
CA GLY A 127 17.76 4.71 14.02
C GLY A 127 17.00 4.78 12.69
N GLY A 128 15.66 4.67 12.72
CA GLY A 128 14.85 4.73 11.51
C GLY A 128 14.51 6.16 11.07
N HIS A 129 13.95 6.27 9.87
CA HIS A 129 13.62 7.55 9.25
C HIS A 129 12.51 8.32 9.98
N SER A 130 12.72 9.64 10.13
CA SER A 130 11.77 10.57 10.74
C SER A 130 10.77 11.11 9.71
N VAL A 131 9.52 11.23 10.12
CA VAL A 131 8.45 11.90 9.37
C VAL A 131 7.80 12.94 10.29
N PRO A 132 7.60 14.20 9.87
CA PRO A 132 6.93 15.21 10.69
C PRO A 132 5.53 14.74 11.13
N GLU A 133 5.16 15.00 12.39
CA GLU A 133 3.89 14.58 12.96
C GLU A 133 2.69 15.08 12.15
N SER A 134 2.71 16.35 11.73
CA SER A 134 1.66 16.93 10.88
C SER A 134 1.47 16.18 9.57
N THR A 135 2.58 15.68 8.98
CA THR A 135 2.56 14.84 7.78
C THR A 135 1.96 13.47 8.07
N ILE A 136 2.31 12.84 9.20
CA ILE A 136 1.75 11.55 9.61
C ILE A 136 0.24 11.66 9.74
N ARG A 137 -0.26 12.66 10.49
CA ARG A 137 -1.69 12.89 10.71
C ARG A 137 -2.45 13.17 9.41
N ARG A 138 -1.91 14.03 8.57
CA ARG A 138 -2.49 14.33 7.25
C ARG A 138 -2.56 13.08 6.37
N ARG A 139 -1.46 12.30 6.29
CA ARG A 139 -1.40 11.06 5.48
C ARG A 139 -2.31 9.98 6.04
N PHE A 140 -2.49 9.90 7.36
CA PHE A 140 -3.40 8.96 8.01
C PHE A 140 -4.84 9.16 7.52
N THR A 141 -5.39 10.36 7.69
CA THR A 141 -6.77 10.68 7.28
C THR A 141 -6.95 10.58 5.76
N ALA A 142 -6.01 11.15 4.99
CA ALA A 142 -6.09 11.12 3.53
C ALA A 142 -6.00 9.69 2.98
N GLY A 143 -5.11 8.84 3.53
CA GLY A 143 -4.94 7.46 3.11
C GLY A 143 -6.20 6.62 3.33
N LEU A 144 -6.82 6.74 4.50
CA LEU A 144 -8.06 6.02 4.80
C LEU A 144 -9.23 6.50 3.93
N ARG A 145 -9.40 7.81 3.77
CA ARG A 145 -10.43 8.34 2.87
C ARG A 145 -10.24 7.87 1.43
N ASN A 146 -9.01 7.90 0.92
CA ASN A 146 -8.70 7.45 -0.43
C ASN A 146 -8.86 5.92 -0.57
N LEU A 147 -8.54 5.12 0.45
CA LEU A 147 -8.77 3.68 0.47
C LEU A 147 -10.20 3.35 0.04
N PHE A 148 -11.18 3.93 0.72
CA PHE A 148 -12.59 3.63 0.47
C PHE A 148 -13.15 4.29 -0.79
N ARG A 149 -12.83 5.56 -1.01
CA ARG A 149 -13.44 6.34 -2.09
C ARG A 149 -12.81 6.13 -3.45
N ILE A 150 -11.54 5.70 -3.49
CA ILE A 150 -10.75 5.65 -4.73
C ILE A 150 -10.24 4.23 -4.99
N TYR A 151 -9.52 3.65 -4.02
CA TYR A 151 -8.69 2.47 -4.30
C TYR A 151 -9.47 1.17 -4.26
N ILE A 152 -10.32 0.94 -3.26
CA ILE A 152 -11.17 -0.27 -3.20
C ILE A 152 -12.00 -0.45 -4.48
N PRO A 153 -12.64 0.58 -5.05
CA PRO A 153 -13.44 0.43 -6.28
C PRO A 153 -12.66 0.04 -7.53
N ILE A 154 -11.35 0.28 -7.57
CA ILE A 154 -10.56 0.13 -8.80
C ILE A 154 -9.60 -1.07 -8.81
N VAL A 155 -9.37 -1.74 -7.66
CA VAL A 155 -8.51 -2.93 -7.57
C VAL A 155 -9.29 -4.22 -7.76
N ASP A 156 -8.62 -5.33 -8.14
CA ASP A 156 -9.29 -6.62 -8.35
C ASP A 156 -9.61 -7.32 -7.03
N THR A 157 -8.72 -7.25 -6.05
CA THR A 157 -8.95 -7.73 -4.69
C THR A 157 -8.39 -6.77 -3.65
N TRP A 158 -9.00 -6.77 -2.48
CA TRP A 158 -8.52 -5.98 -1.36
C TRP A 158 -8.70 -6.71 -0.02
N ARG A 159 -7.81 -6.40 0.92
CA ARG A 159 -7.86 -6.86 2.31
C ARG A 159 -7.47 -5.72 3.23
N VAL A 160 -8.23 -5.54 4.31
CA VAL A 160 -7.94 -4.56 5.37
C VAL A 160 -7.65 -5.33 6.65
N TYR A 161 -6.50 -5.05 7.24
CA TYR A 161 -6.03 -5.69 8.47
C TYR A 161 -5.87 -4.67 9.59
N ASP A 162 -6.27 -5.01 10.81
CA ASP A 162 -5.84 -4.32 12.02
C ASP A 162 -4.43 -4.78 12.40
N ASN A 163 -3.48 -3.86 12.38
CA ASN A 163 -2.12 -4.10 12.82
C ASN A 163 -1.78 -3.30 14.10
N SER A 164 -2.77 -3.04 14.97
CA SER A 164 -2.58 -2.31 16.22
C SER A 164 -1.89 -3.13 17.30
N ARG A 165 -2.05 -4.44 17.29
CA ARG A 165 -1.63 -5.34 18.38
C ARG A 165 -0.21 -5.91 18.24
N GLY A 166 0.48 -5.66 17.13
CA GLY A 166 1.95 -5.81 17.00
C GLY A 166 2.48 -7.15 16.52
N ALA A 167 1.89 -8.29 16.78
CA ALA A 167 2.45 -9.59 16.37
C ALA A 167 1.93 -10.02 14.99
N ASP A 168 0.63 -10.27 14.88
CA ASP A 168 0.02 -10.70 13.62
C ASP A 168 -1.14 -9.78 13.25
N PRO A 169 -1.18 -9.25 12.01
CA PRO A 169 -2.29 -8.46 11.55
C PRO A 169 -3.60 -9.27 11.54
N VAL A 170 -4.66 -8.72 12.15
CA VAL A 170 -5.99 -9.34 12.20
C VAL A 170 -6.81 -8.86 11.00
N LEU A 171 -7.35 -9.78 10.20
CA LEU A 171 -8.22 -9.44 9.08
C LEU A 171 -9.50 -8.77 9.59
N ILE A 172 -9.78 -7.55 9.11
CA ILE A 172 -11.04 -6.84 9.38
C ILE A 172 -12.08 -7.19 8.32
N ALA A 173 -11.71 -7.00 7.05
CA ALA A 173 -12.59 -7.29 5.92
C ALA A 173 -11.77 -7.52 4.64
N SER A 174 -12.40 -8.18 3.68
CA SER A 174 -11.83 -8.41 2.35
C SER A 174 -12.92 -8.41 1.29
N GLY A 175 -12.53 -8.19 0.04
CA GLY A 175 -13.45 -8.25 -1.08
C GLY A 175 -12.74 -8.40 -2.42
N VAL A 176 -13.55 -8.65 -3.41
CA VAL A 176 -13.17 -8.66 -4.83
C VAL A 176 -13.95 -7.58 -5.55
N LYS A 177 -13.41 -7.11 -6.66
CA LYS A 177 -14.09 -6.11 -7.48
C LYS A 177 -15.48 -6.60 -7.91
N ASP A 178 -16.48 -5.74 -7.75
CA ASP A 178 -17.88 -6.01 -8.11
C ASP A 178 -18.46 -7.28 -7.43
N GLY A 179 -17.83 -7.75 -6.34
CA GLY A 179 -18.22 -8.96 -5.61
C GLY A 179 -18.57 -8.68 -4.14
N PRO A 180 -18.91 -9.74 -3.40
CA PRO A 180 -19.30 -9.60 -2.00
C PRO A 180 -18.13 -9.20 -1.11
N VAL A 181 -18.45 -8.42 -0.08
CA VAL A 181 -17.52 -8.11 1.03
C VAL A 181 -17.63 -9.20 2.09
N LYS A 182 -16.49 -9.78 2.47
CA LYS A 182 -16.38 -10.70 3.60
C LYS A 182 -15.89 -9.92 4.82
N ILE A 183 -16.70 -9.86 5.87
CA ILE A 183 -16.40 -9.11 7.09
C ILE A 183 -16.00 -10.11 8.17
N ALA A 184 -14.78 -9.98 8.70
CA ALA A 184 -14.26 -10.79 9.78
C ALA A 184 -14.47 -10.10 11.14
N GLU A 185 -14.31 -8.75 11.20
CA GLU A 185 -14.47 -7.93 12.40
C GLU A 185 -15.57 -6.87 12.18
N PRO A 186 -16.86 -7.18 12.48
CA PRO A 186 -17.99 -6.32 12.11
C PRO A 186 -17.95 -4.92 12.75
N ASP A 187 -17.54 -4.79 14.01
CA ASP A 187 -17.53 -3.51 14.71
C ASP A 187 -16.41 -2.59 14.19
N ALA A 188 -15.22 -3.13 13.96
CA ALA A 188 -14.11 -2.40 13.37
C ALA A 188 -14.45 -1.93 11.95
N TRP A 189 -15.07 -2.82 11.14
CA TRP A 189 -15.48 -2.47 9.78
C TRP A 189 -16.54 -1.38 9.76
N ARG A 190 -17.55 -1.47 10.63
CA ARG A 190 -18.62 -0.47 10.75
C ARG A 190 -18.05 0.90 11.14
N GLY A 191 -17.13 0.95 12.12
CA GLY A 191 -16.46 2.18 12.51
C GLY A 191 -15.70 2.83 11.36
N LEU A 192 -14.95 2.04 10.59
CA LEU A 192 -14.23 2.52 9.41
C LEU A 192 -15.17 3.11 8.35
N LEU A 193 -16.29 2.46 8.06
CA LEU A 193 -17.27 2.96 7.10
C LEU A 193 -17.92 4.27 7.56
N GLN A 194 -18.28 4.38 8.83
CA GLN A 194 -18.87 5.59 9.40
C GLN A 194 -17.93 6.79 9.33
N GLU A 195 -16.63 6.56 9.56
CA GLU A 195 -15.64 7.64 9.63
C GLU A 195 -15.13 8.09 8.25
N TYR A 196 -15.00 7.16 7.29
CA TYR A 196 -14.30 7.45 6.03
C TYR A 196 -15.12 7.29 4.75
N CYS A 197 -16.33 6.70 4.80
CA CYS A 197 -17.21 6.53 3.64
C CYS A 197 -18.34 7.57 3.55
N SER A 198 -18.60 8.31 4.64
CA SER A 198 -19.58 9.41 4.65
C SER A 198 -19.16 10.62 3.82
#